data_70051ee679cc4c396083a9570e04e0eb
#
_entry.id   70051ee679cc4c396083a9570e04e0eb
#
_cell.length_a   1.000
_cell.length_b   1.000
_cell.length_c   1.000
_cell.angle_alpha   90.00
_cell.angle_beta   90.00
_cell.angle_gamma   90.00
#
_symmetry.space_group_name_H-M   'P 1'
#
loop_
_entity.id
_entity.type
_entity.pdbx_description
1 polymer ?
#
loop_
_entity_poly.entity_id
_entity_poly.type
_entity_poly.pdbx_seq_one_letter_code
_entity_poly.pdbx_strand_id
1 'polypeptide(L)'
;MTDLGEASSPSVVPLTEDDPEQAPPKDKGLWRDLVAYWILGLCNNYGYVVMLTAAHDILKELEGEGGDHAKSSMLYDYGTANTTARADDVTYGYEKRPCNKLSTGAILLADILPALAVKSIASFLPLAKHIRIFLCVAAAAAGFLLTAFATVEWVLFVGVIATSFSSGLGEATFLAYATYFNKNVISTWSSGTGGAGIAGSLSYTGLTGLGLTPKTTILIMLVVPGLEAAAFWLLLRHKDTNKPAVLEDAKEKPEEIDYNTLPEDERPLENWNQRIRYIPSLFIYMIPLILVYLLEYYINQGLFELVYFPGIWLSQSEQYRWYQVIYQIGVFISRSSVNLIQFRHVWIMAVFQFLNVVYFTFEAVYYFTPSIWIIFVLILWEGLLGGGGYVNTFYRIQTDVPAARREYAMMVTSISDSVGIALAGVAAIPSHNAICDLPVPDRLL
;
A
#
# COMPACT_ATOMS: atom_id res chain seq x y z
N MET A 1 68.98 33.52 25.77
CA MET A 1 69.23 32.84 24.48
C MET A 1 68.24 31.67 24.47
N THR A 2 67.06 31.87 23.97
CA THR A 2 65.98 30.93 23.88
C THR A 2 65.50 30.90 22.45
N ASP A 3 65.68 29.74 21.86
CA ASP A 3 65.37 29.44 20.50
C ASP A 3 63.85 29.21 20.41
N LEU A 4 63.15 30.02 19.58
CA LEU A 4 61.73 29.87 19.30
C LEU A 4 61.59 29.12 17.98
N GLY A 5 61.18 27.84 18.08
CA GLY A 5 60.89 27.03 16.90
C GLY A 5 59.71 27.58 16.10
N GLU A 6 59.93 27.77 14.83
CA GLU A 6 58.90 28.14 13.85
C GLU A 6 57.86 27.04 13.68
N ALA A 7 56.59 27.40 13.89
CA ALA A 7 55.45 26.55 13.54
C ALA A 7 55.20 26.60 12.04
N SER A 8 55.45 25.49 11.34
CA SER A 8 55.13 25.31 9.93
C SER A 8 53.63 25.29 9.72
N SER A 9 53.12 26.21 8.91
CA SER A 9 51.75 26.26 8.41
C SER A 9 51.44 25.02 7.56
N PRO A 10 50.24 24.42 7.66
CA PRO A 10 49.84 23.35 6.77
C PRO A 10 49.66 23.90 5.35
N SER A 11 50.40 23.31 4.39
CA SER A 11 50.26 23.60 2.97
C SER A 11 48.86 23.25 2.49
N VAL A 12 48.14 24.27 2.00
CA VAL A 12 46.90 24.12 1.26
C VAL A 12 47.23 23.42 -0.06
N VAL A 13 46.78 22.16 -0.19
CA VAL A 13 46.82 21.44 -1.47
C VAL A 13 45.74 22.09 -2.36
N PRO A 14 46.06 22.53 -3.57
CA PRO A 14 45.04 23.02 -4.49
C PRO A 14 44.13 21.89 -4.87
N LEU A 15 42.80 22.12 -4.80
CA LEU A 15 41.80 21.22 -5.39
C LEU A 15 42.08 21.18 -6.90
N THR A 16 42.55 20.03 -7.38
CA THR A 16 42.63 19.74 -8.81
C THR A 16 41.23 19.72 -9.37
N GLU A 17 41.00 20.51 -10.42
CA GLU A 17 39.77 20.52 -11.22
C GLU A 17 39.37 19.08 -11.56
N ASP A 18 38.10 18.72 -11.29
CA ASP A 18 37.51 17.42 -11.60
C ASP A 18 37.65 17.14 -13.09
N ASP A 19 38.43 16.10 -13.38
CA ASP A 19 38.63 15.58 -14.74
C ASP A 19 37.28 15.01 -15.24
N PRO A 20 36.69 15.51 -16.33
CA PRO A 20 35.33 15.05 -16.75
C PRO A 20 35.33 13.65 -17.36
N GLU A 21 36.43 12.89 -17.32
CA GLU A 21 36.59 11.66 -18.11
C GLU A 21 36.27 10.35 -17.36
N GLN A 22 35.75 10.35 -16.13
CA GLN A 22 35.41 9.11 -15.43
C GLN A 22 34.02 9.12 -14.80
N ALA A 23 32.98 9.36 -15.61
CA ALA A 23 31.65 8.93 -15.24
C ALA A 23 31.63 7.40 -15.13
N PRO A 24 31.13 6.79 -14.02
CA PRO A 24 31.10 5.35 -13.87
C PRO A 24 30.35 4.71 -15.05
N PRO A 25 30.80 3.56 -15.56
CA PRO A 25 30.16 2.92 -16.70
C PRO A 25 28.68 2.70 -16.41
N LYS A 26 27.79 3.29 -17.23
CA LYS A 26 26.35 3.12 -17.11
C LYS A 26 26.03 1.62 -17.15
N ASP A 27 25.50 1.06 -16.07
CA ASP A 27 25.03 -0.34 -16.06
C ASP A 27 23.97 -0.51 -17.16
N LYS A 28 24.38 -1.15 -18.25
CA LYS A 28 23.52 -1.37 -19.44
C LYS A 28 22.27 -2.22 -19.13
N GLY A 29 22.24 -2.87 -17.96
CA GLY A 29 21.11 -3.72 -17.55
C GLY A 29 20.21 -3.09 -16.48
N LEU A 30 20.54 -1.94 -15.93
CA LEU A 30 19.78 -1.28 -14.87
C LEU A 30 18.30 -1.08 -15.26
N TRP A 31 18.02 -0.68 -16.50
CA TRP A 31 16.65 -0.47 -16.96
C TRP A 31 15.78 -1.74 -16.87
N ARG A 32 16.37 -2.92 -17.06
CA ARG A 32 15.65 -4.21 -16.94
C ARG A 32 15.21 -4.45 -15.51
N ASP A 33 16.10 -4.18 -14.55
CA ASP A 33 15.81 -4.34 -13.12
C ASP A 33 14.73 -3.33 -12.68
N LEU A 34 14.83 -2.07 -13.15
CA LEU A 34 13.85 -1.04 -12.85
C LEU A 34 12.45 -1.40 -13.40
N VAL A 35 12.38 -1.81 -14.68
CA VAL A 35 11.10 -2.21 -15.29
C VAL A 35 10.56 -3.48 -14.63
N ALA A 36 11.42 -4.46 -14.35
CA ALA A 36 11.01 -5.68 -13.65
C ALA A 36 10.40 -5.35 -12.29
N TYR A 37 11.04 -4.52 -11.48
CA TYR A 37 10.53 -4.16 -10.16
C TYR A 37 9.26 -3.31 -10.20
N TRP A 38 9.08 -2.49 -11.24
CA TRP A 38 7.81 -1.79 -11.45
C TRP A 38 6.67 -2.75 -11.72
N ILE A 39 6.90 -3.74 -12.62
CA ILE A 39 5.89 -4.77 -12.93
C ILE A 39 5.62 -5.66 -11.71
N LEU A 40 6.66 -6.08 -10.99
CA LEU A 40 6.52 -6.88 -9.78
C LEU A 40 5.72 -6.14 -8.70
N GLY A 41 5.98 -4.84 -8.49
CA GLY A 41 5.21 -4.02 -7.56
C GLY A 41 3.74 -3.89 -7.95
N LEU A 42 3.48 -3.69 -9.25
CA LEU A 42 2.12 -3.63 -9.78
C LEU A 42 1.41 -4.98 -9.60
N CYS A 43 2.01 -6.09 -10.06
CA CYS A 43 1.37 -7.40 -10.02
C CYS A 43 1.13 -7.89 -8.59
N ASN A 44 2.08 -7.68 -7.68
CA ASN A 44 1.99 -8.10 -6.29
C ASN A 44 0.80 -7.45 -5.55
N ASN A 45 0.53 -6.18 -5.82
CA ASN A 45 -0.54 -5.45 -5.15
C ASN A 45 -1.86 -5.44 -5.93
N TYR A 46 -1.83 -5.79 -7.21
CA TYR A 46 -3.03 -5.81 -8.05
C TYR A 46 -4.09 -6.78 -7.54
N GLY A 47 -3.68 -7.98 -7.12
CA GLY A 47 -4.58 -9.05 -6.72
C GLY A 47 -5.48 -8.65 -5.56
N TYR A 48 -4.93 -8.09 -4.50
CA TYR A 48 -5.73 -7.72 -3.33
C TYR A 48 -6.71 -6.57 -3.63
N VAL A 49 -6.32 -5.59 -4.45
CA VAL A 49 -7.21 -4.49 -4.86
C VAL A 49 -8.43 -5.02 -5.63
N VAL A 50 -8.18 -5.94 -6.57
CA VAL A 50 -9.27 -6.58 -7.32
C VAL A 50 -10.16 -7.40 -6.41
N MET A 51 -9.58 -8.16 -5.47
CA MET A 51 -10.36 -9.02 -4.56
C MET A 51 -11.28 -8.22 -3.65
N LEU A 52 -10.83 -7.09 -3.10
CA LEU A 52 -11.70 -6.21 -2.31
C LEU A 52 -12.91 -5.71 -3.12
N THR A 53 -12.69 -5.36 -4.39
CA THR A 53 -13.76 -4.87 -5.25
C THR A 53 -14.68 -6.00 -5.71
N ALA A 54 -14.10 -7.13 -6.15
CA ALA A 54 -14.82 -8.27 -6.69
C ALA A 54 -15.59 -9.07 -5.64
N ALA A 55 -15.03 -9.21 -4.42
CA ALA A 55 -15.65 -9.95 -3.34
C ALA A 55 -17.04 -9.42 -3.00
N HIS A 56 -17.21 -8.11 -2.98
CA HIS A 56 -18.50 -7.48 -2.73
C HIS A 56 -19.55 -7.82 -3.78
N ASP A 57 -19.18 -7.78 -5.07
CA ASP A 57 -20.08 -8.09 -6.18
C ASP A 57 -20.47 -9.57 -6.21
N ILE A 58 -19.49 -10.46 -5.96
CA ILE A 58 -19.72 -11.91 -5.92
C ILE A 58 -20.56 -12.32 -4.70
N LEU A 59 -20.36 -11.70 -3.54
CA LEU A 59 -21.22 -11.94 -2.37
C LEU A 59 -22.68 -11.59 -2.68
N LYS A 60 -22.92 -10.45 -3.34
CA LYS A 60 -24.27 -10.07 -3.77
C LYS A 60 -24.89 -11.08 -4.76
N GLU A 61 -24.08 -11.61 -5.69
CA GLU A 61 -24.51 -12.63 -6.66
C GLU A 61 -24.89 -13.94 -5.95
N LEU A 62 -24.07 -14.40 -4.99
CA LEU A 62 -24.32 -15.60 -4.19
C LEU A 62 -25.57 -15.47 -3.28
N GLU A 63 -25.78 -14.30 -2.68
CA GLU A 63 -27.00 -14.01 -1.89
C GLU A 63 -28.25 -14.00 -2.77
N GLY A 64 -28.14 -13.57 -4.05
CA GLY A 64 -29.24 -13.52 -5.01
C GLY A 64 -29.65 -14.90 -5.54
N GLU A 65 -28.72 -15.83 -5.69
CA GLU A 65 -29.01 -17.21 -6.14
C GLU A 65 -29.61 -18.10 -5.04
N GLY A 66 -29.39 -17.75 -3.76
CA GLY A 66 -29.88 -18.52 -2.60
C GLY A 66 -31.33 -18.24 -2.16
N GLY A 67 -32.02 -17.29 -2.76
CA GLY A 67 -33.38 -16.90 -2.33
C GLY A 67 -34.31 -16.42 -3.43
N ASP A 68 -35.44 -17.12 -3.63
CA ASP A 68 -36.59 -16.71 -4.43
C ASP A 68 -37.24 -15.38 -3.96
N HIS A 69 -36.54 -14.58 -3.17
CA HIS A 69 -36.94 -13.27 -2.65
C HIS A 69 -36.27 -12.06 -3.34
N ALA A 70 -35.56 -12.27 -4.46
CA ALA A 70 -34.81 -11.23 -5.18
C ALA A 70 -35.67 -10.18 -5.92
N LYS A 71 -36.98 -10.17 -5.79
CA LYS A 71 -37.85 -9.08 -6.30
C LYS A 71 -38.07 -7.91 -5.33
N SER A 72 -37.59 -8.02 -4.10
CA SER A 72 -37.76 -6.97 -3.08
C SER A 72 -36.51 -6.13 -2.84
N SER A 73 -35.31 -6.49 -3.33
CA SER A 73 -34.06 -5.79 -3.00
C SER A 73 -33.69 -4.65 -3.95
N MET A 74 -34.33 -4.54 -5.12
CA MET A 74 -34.15 -3.36 -6.00
C MET A 74 -34.81 -2.08 -5.46
N LEU A 75 -35.59 -2.18 -4.36
CA LEU A 75 -36.29 -1.05 -3.72
C LEU A 75 -35.60 -0.54 -2.44
N TYR A 76 -34.46 -1.11 -2.05
CA TYR A 76 -33.77 -0.75 -0.79
C TYR A 76 -32.55 0.13 -0.94
N ASP A 77 -32.20 0.56 -2.16
CA ASP A 77 -31.12 1.56 -2.38
C ASP A 77 -31.64 3.02 -2.33
N TYR A 78 -32.95 3.16 -2.11
CA TYR A 78 -33.57 4.43 -1.73
C TYR A 78 -33.99 4.32 -0.27
N GLY A 79 -33.31 5.08 0.60
CA GLY A 79 -33.87 5.34 1.93
C GLY A 79 -35.35 5.66 1.78
N THR A 80 -36.20 5.03 2.60
CA THR A 80 -37.63 5.18 2.57
C THR A 80 -38.03 6.68 2.59
N ALA A 81 -38.10 7.27 1.39
CA ALA A 81 -38.74 8.54 1.20
C ALA A 81 -40.26 8.27 1.26
N ASN A 82 -40.93 8.72 2.30
CA ASN A 82 -42.37 8.72 2.41
C ASN A 82 -42.94 9.62 1.30
N THR A 83 -43.33 9.04 0.16
CA THR A 83 -44.00 9.74 -0.93
C THR A 83 -45.48 9.94 -0.56
N THR A 84 -45.77 10.97 0.20
CA THR A 84 -47.08 11.60 0.22
C THR A 84 -46.89 13.09 0.04
N ALA A 85 -46.70 13.56 -1.19
CA ALA A 85 -46.95 14.96 -1.52
C ALA A 85 -46.99 15.19 -3.03
N ARG A 86 -47.82 16.12 -3.42
CA ARG A 86 -48.02 16.77 -4.69
C ARG A 86 -46.69 17.20 -5.34
N ALA A 87 -46.69 17.25 -6.68
CA ALA A 87 -45.49 17.39 -7.56
C ALA A 87 -44.65 18.68 -7.44
N ASP A 88 -44.85 19.51 -6.41
CA ASP A 88 -44.19 20.82 -6.30
C ASP A 88 -43.31 21.02 -5.05
N ASP A 89 -43.14 20.01 -4.19
CA ASP A 89 -42.29 20.14 -2.99
C ASP A 89 -41.65 18.80 -2.59
N VAL A 90 -40.65 18.39 -3.35
CA VAL A 90 -39.82 17.20 -3.00
C VAL A 90 -38.76 17.64 -2.00
N THR A 91 -39.12 17.74 -0.74
CA THR A 91 -38.19 17.82 0.37
C THR A 91 -37.64 16.40 0.61
N TYR A 92 -36.39 16.15 0.24
CA TYR A 92 -35.68 14.90 0.58
C TYR A 92 -35.32 14.94 2.07
N GLY A 93 -36.18 14.48 2.95
CA GLY A 93 -35.89 14.30 4.36
C GLY A 93 -35.43 12.86 4.62
N TYR A 94 -34.19 12.67 5.08
CA TYR A 94 -33.72 11.37 5.57
C TYR A 94 -34.17 11.20 7.03
N GLU A 95 -34.89 10.12 7.34
CA GLU A 95 -35.25 9.79 8.73
C GLU A 95 -34.03 9.25 9.52
N LYS A 96 -33.06 8.66 8.83
CA LYS A 96 -31.82 8.12 9.39
C LYS A 96 -30.62 8.46 8.48
N ARG A 97 -29.42 8.47 9.05
CA ARG A 97 -28.20 8.62 8.27
C ARG A 97 -28.09 7.51 7.22
N PRO A 98 -27.62 7.82 5.99
CA PRO A 98 -27.41 6.85 4.93
C PRO A 98 -26.14 6.03 5.22
N CYS A 99 -26.24 5.03 6.08
CA CYS A 99 -25.12 4.15 6.48
C CYS A 99 -25.32 2.74 5.93
N ASN A 100 -24.19 2.09 5.59
CA ASN A 100 -24.17 0.67 5.27
C ASN A 100 -24.38 -0.17 6.53
N LYS A 101 -24.98 -1.37 6.40
CA LYS A 101 -25.17 -2.29 7.52
C LYS A 101 -23.84 -2.86 8.03
N LEU A 102 -22.90 -3.13 7.12
CA LEU A 102 -21.56 -3.65 7.42
C LEU A 102 -20.53 -2.57 7.10
N SER A 103 -19.71 -2.20 8.09
CA SER A 103 -18.58 -1.29 7.88
C SER A 103 -17.56 -1.91 6.93
N THR A 104 -17.06 -1.13 5.99
CA THR A 104 -15.95 -1.51 5.11
C THR A 104 -14.68 -1.88 5.87
N GLY A 105 -14.54 -1.45 7.13
CA GLY A 105 -13.47 -1.89 8.03
C GLY A 105 -13.44 -3.40 8.29
N ALA A 106 -14.59 -4.10 8.28
CA ALA A 106 -14.63 -5.54 8.45
C ALA A 106 -14.04 -6.29 7.24
N ILE A 107 -14.34 -5.81 6.03
CA ILE A 107 -13.77 -6.37 4.78
C ILE A 107 -12.25 -6.12 4.77
N LEU A 108 -11.82 -4.93 5.18
CA LEU A 108 -10.41 -4.60 5.30
C LEU A 108 -9.66 -5.56 6.24
N LEU A 109 -10.24 -5.92 7.39
CA LEU A 109 -9.63 -6.87 8.32
C LEU A 109 -9.50 -8.27 7.72
N ALA A 110 -10.49 -8.75 7.00
CA ALA A 110 -10.44 -10.04 6.33
C ALA A 110 -9.32 -10.12 5.28
N ASP A 111 -9.03 -9.00 4.63
CA ASP A 111 -7.95 -8.91 3.65
C ASP A 111 -6.57 -8.73 4.31
N ILE A 112 -6.42 -7.83 5.30
CA ILE A 112 -5.09 -7.48 5.81
C ILE A 112 -4.51 -8.47 6.83
N LEU A 113 -5.35 -9.18 7.61
CA LEU A 113 -4.84 -10.07 8.66
C LEU A 113 -3.99 -11.25 8.13
N PRO A 114 -4.35 -11.91 7.00
CA PRO A 114 -3.48 -12.94 6.41
C PRO A 114 -2.14 -12.37 5.93
N ALA A 115 -2.14 -11.17 5.32
CA ALA A 115 -0.92 -10.50 4.90
C ALA A 115 -0.02 -10.15 6.09
N LEU A 116 -0.59 -9.62 7.17
CA LEU A 116 0.13 -9.33 8.41
C LEU A 116 0.75 -10.60 9.02
N ALA A 117 -0.01 -11.68 9.09
CA ALA A 117 0.46 -12.95 9.63
C ALA A 117 1.64 -13.50 8.80
N VAL A 118 1.51 -13.51 7.47
CA VAL A 118 2.59 -14.03 6.61
C VAL A 118 3.82 -13.16 6.62
N LYS A 119 3.69 -11.83 6.60
CA LYS A 119 4.83 -10.90 6.72
C LYS A 119 5.58 -11.12 8.03
N SER A 120 4.86 -11.29 9.14
CA SER A 120 5.45 -11.54 10.45
C SER A 120 6.24 -12.84 10.48
N ILE A 121 5.70 -13.91 9.89
CA ILE A 121 6.37 -15.23 9.85
C ILE A 121 7.51 -15.22 8.82
N ALA A 122 7.29 -14.65 7.64
CA ALA A 122 8.26 -14.64 6.54
C ALA A 122 9.56 -13.92 6.91
N SER A 123 9.50 -12.91 7.78
CA SER A 123 10.67 -12.19 8.29
C SER A 123 11.66 -13.09 9.03
N PHE A 124 11.19 -14.24 9.49
CA PHE A 124 11.98 -15.18 10.27
C PHE A 124 12.27 -16.52 9.56
N LEU A 125 11.55 -16.86 8.49
CA LEU A 125 11.75 -18.13 7.77
C LEU A 125 12.92 -18.03 6.78
N PRO A 126 13.91 -18.94 6.84
CA PRO A 126 15.04 -18.97 5.89
C PRO A 126 14.65 -19.68 4.57
N LEU A 127 13.55 -19.27 3.94
CA LEU A 127 13.13 -19.83 2.66
C LEU A 127 13.86 -19.15 1.50
N ALA A 128 14.33 -19.96 0.54
CA ALA A 128 14.97 -19.45 -0.67
C ALA A 128 14.00 -18.55 -1.46
N LYS A 129 14.50 -17.42 -1.98
CA LYS A 129 13.73 -16.41 -2.72
C LYS A 129 12.85 -16.99 -3.83
N HIS A 130 13.37 -17.93 -4.63
CA HIS A 130 12.62 -18.56 -5.72
C HIS A 130 11.40 -19.34 -5.23
N ILE A 131 11.52 -20.02 -4.07
CA ILE A 131 10.40 -20.74 -3.45
C ILE A 131 9.34 -19.74 -2.95
N ARG A 132 9.75 -18.65 -2.32
CA ARG A 132 8.81 -17.61 -1.86
C ARG A 132 8.02 -17.02 -3.02
N ILE A 133 8.69 -16.64 -4.11
CA ILE A 133 8.03 -16.05 -5.27
C ILE A 133 7.14 -17.07 -5.99
N PHE A 134 7.56 -18.34 -6.08
CA PHE A 134 6.69 -19.40 -6.60
C PHE A 134 5.40 -19.53 -5.77
N LEU A 135 5.51 -19.49 -4.43
CA LEU A 135 4.36 -19.53 -3.54
C LEU A 135 3.46 -18.29 -3.72
N CYS A 136 4.04 -17.09 -3.93
CA CYS A 136 3.26 -15.89 -4.22
C CYS A 136 2.45 -16.04 -5.50
N VAL A 137 3.10 -16.38 -6.61
CA VAL A 137 2.44 -16.57 -7.91
C VAL A 137 1.36 -17.66 -7.84
N ALA A 138 1.67 -18.80 -7.20
CA ALA A 138 0.71 -19.89 -7.06
C ALA A 138 -0.49 -19.48 -6.19
N ALA A 139 -0.27 -18.79 -5.07
CA ALA A 139 -1.33 -18.31 -4.20
C ALA A 139 -2.19 -17.23 -4.86
N ALA A 140 -1.59 -16.29 -5.62
CA ALA A 140 -2.34 -15.31 -6.40
C ALA A 140 -3.24 -15.98 -7.45
N ALA A 141 -2.68 -16.92 -8.24
CA ALA A 141 -3.45 -17.67 -9.23
C ALA A 141 -4.57 -18.49 -8.60
N ALA A 142 -4.28 -19.19 -7.48
CA ALA A 142 -5.28 -19.93 -6.74
C ALA A 142 -6.38 -19.02 -6.18
N GLY A 143 -6.03 -17.83 -5.68
CA GLY A 143 -6.97 -16.84 -5.19
C GLY A 143 -7.95 -16.38 -6.28
N PHE A 144 -7.45 -16.02 -7.46
CA PHE A 144 -8.31 -15.67 -8.59
C PHE A 144 -9.22 -16.83 -9.02
N LEU A 145 -8.69 -18.06 -9.11
CA LEU A 145 -9.48 -19.23 -9.47
C LEU A 145 -10.55 -19.55 -8.42
N LEU A 146 -10.20 -19.58 -7.15
CA LEU A 146 -11.16 -19.83 -6.07
C LEU A 146 -12.28 -18.80 -6.06
N THR A 147 -11.94 -17.51 -6.22
CA THR A 147 -12.93 -16.43 -6.28
C THR A 147 -13.81 -16.54 -7.53
N ALA A 148 -13.24 -16.81 -8.71
CA ALA A 148 -14.02 -16.94 -9.96
C ALA A 148 -14.97 -18.15 -9.96
N PHE A 149 -14.65 -19.21 -9.25
CA PHE A 149 -15.46 -20.44 -9.18
C PHE A 149 -16.14 -20.60 -7.80
N ALA A 150 -16.19 -19.56 -6.97
CA ALA A 150 -16.87 -19.60 -5.70
C ALA A 150 -18.39 -19.83 -5.92
N THR A 151 -18.92 -20.88 -5.32
CA THR A 151 -20.35 -21.19 -5.26
C THR A 151 -20.92 -21.03 -3.85
N VAL A 152 -20.04 -20.82 -2.88
CA VAL A 152 -20.36 -20.60 -1.47
C VAL A 152 -19.41 -19.57 -0.87
N GLU A 153 -19.89 -18.80 0.07
CA GLU A 153 -19.16 -17.66 0.66
C GLU A 153 -17.76 -18.03 1.22
N TRP A 154 -17.65 -19.19 1.90
CA TRP A 154 -16.36 -19.57 2.48
C TRP A 154 -15.27 -19.82 1.44
N VAL A 155 -15.63 -20.27 0.21
CA VAL A 155 -14.66 -20.46 -0.90
C VAL A 155 -14.16 -19.08 -1.38
N LEU A 156 -15.07 -18.09 -1.44
CA LEU A 156 -14.70 -16.71 -1.74
C LEU A 156 -13.70 -16.16 -0.71
N PHE A 157 -13.97 -16.35 0.59
CA PHE A 157 -13.05 -15.90 1.64
C PHE A 157 -11.68 -16.59 1.55
N VAL A 158 -11.63 -17.89 1.22
CA VAL A 158 -10.35 -18.58 0.98
C VAL A 158 -9.62 -18.00 -0.21
N GLY A 159 -10.32 -17.58 -1.26
CA GLY A 159 -9.74 -16.87 -2.40
C GLY A 159 -9.11 -15.53 -2.00
N VAL A 160 -9.82 -14.73 -1.22
CA VAL A 160 -9.32 -13.45 -0.67
C VAL A 160 -8.09 -13.69 0.23
N ILE A 161 -8.15 -14.67 1.13
CA ILE A 161 -7.01 -15.04 1.99
C ILE A 161 -5.79 -15.45 1.16
N ALA A 162 -5.98 -16.20 0.08
CA ALA A 162 -4.87 -16.63 -0.78
C ALA A 162 -4.20 -15.46 -1.50
N THR A 163 -4.95 -14.48 -2.00
CA THR A 163 -4.40 -13.26 -2.63
C THR A 163 -3.72 -12.36 -1.60
N SER A 164 -4.30 -12.22 -0.43
CA SER A 164 -3.72 -11.49 0.71
C SER A 164 -2.38 -12.11 1.15
N PHE A 165 -2.34 -13.45 1.29
CA PHE A 165 -1.10 -14.19 1.57
C PHE A 165 -0.04 -13.93 0.50
N SER A 166 -0.42 -14.00 -0.79
CA SER A 166 0.48 -13.71 -1.92
C SER A 166 1.07 -12.31 -1.83
N SER A 167 0.22 -11.30 -1.66
CA SER A 167 0.63 -9.90 -1.57
C SER A 167 1.58 -9.67 -0.38
N GLY A 168 1.26 -10.18 0.80
CA GLY A 168 2.08 -10.02 2.00
C GLY A 168 3.44 -10.71 1.89
N LEU A 169 3.48 -11.97 1.42
CA LEU A 169 4.73 -12.71 1.22
C LEU A 169 5.59 -12.08 0.12
N GLY A 170 4.97 -11.63 -0.96
CA GLY A 170 5.63 -10.99 -2.07
C GLY A 170 6.26 -9.66 -1.66
N GLU A 171 5.52 -8.79 -0.98
CA GLU A 171 6.04 -7.50 -0.53
C GLU A 171 7.27 -7.65 0.38
N ALA A 172 7.18 -8.49 1.42
CA ALA A 172 8.30 -8.76 2.31
C ALA A 172 9.50 -9.32 1.55
N THR A 173 9.29 -10.18 0.56
CA THR A 173 10.35 -10.81 -0.22
C THR A 173 10.99 -9.85 -1.23
N PHE A 174 10.17 -9.09 -1.97
CA PHE A 174 10.67 -8.17 -2.99
C PHE A 174 11.39 -6.97 -2.37
N LEU A 175 10.90 -6.42 -1.26
CA LEU A 175 11.59 -5.36 -0.53
C LEU A 175 12.93 -5.83 0.03
N ALA A 176 12.98 -7.02 0.61
CA ALA A 176 14.23 -7.62 1.07
C ALA A 176 15.20 -7.84 -0.10
N TYR A 177 14.71 -8.38 -1.22
CA TYR A 177 15.57 -8.64 -2.39
C TYR A 177 15.98 -7.36 -3.13
N ALA A 178 15.21 -6.27 -3.05
CA ALA A 178 15.56 -4.97 -3.62
C ALA A 178 16.88 -4.41 -3.08
N THR A 179 17.28 -4.81 -1.88
CA THR A 179 18.54 -4.37 -1.25
C THR A 179 19.81 -4.78 -2.02
N TYR A 180 19.71 -5.79 -2.87
CA TYR A 180 20.81 -6.27 -3.74
C TYR A 180 20.90 -5.51 -5.08
N PHE A 181 20.05 -4.52 -5.29
CA PHE A 181 19.95 -3.73 -6.52
C PHE A 181 20.25 -2.26 -6.26
N ASN A 182 20.31 -1.47 -7.33
CA ASN A 182 20.42 -0.02 -7.23
C ASN A 182 19.25 0.57 -6.44
N LYS A 183 19.51 1.61 -5.63
CA LYS A 183 18.52 2.29 -4.78
C LYS A 183 17.24 2.73 -5.51
N ASN A 184 17.34 3.03 -6.81
CA ASN A 184 16.20 3.43 -7.64
C ASN A 184 15.17 2.30 -7.83
N VAL A 185 15.54 1.04 -7.55
CA VAL A 185 14.63 -0.11 -7.57
C VAL A 185 13.51 0.04 -6.54
N ILE A 186 13.79 0.61 -5.36
CA ILE A 186 12.77 0.91 -4.36
C ILE A 186 11.75 1.94 -4.88
N SER A 187 12.22 2.94 -5.61
CA SER A 187 11.34 3.93 -6.25
C SER A 187 10.42 3.28 -7.29
N THR A 188 10.96 2.42 -8.15
CA THR A 188 10.16 1.73 -9.17
C THR A 188 9.20 0.71 -8.57
N TRP A 189 9.59 -0.04 -7.54
CA TRP A 189 8.71 -0.88 -6.75
C TRP A 189 7.55 -0.09 -6.16
N SER A 190 7.85 1.01 -5.46
CA SER A 190 6.84 1.85 -4.83
C SER A 190 5.88 2.46 -5.85
N SER A 191 6.40 2.93 -6.99
CA SER A 191 5.58 3.41 -8.11
C SER A 191 4.66 2.31 -8.66
N GLY A 192 5.21 1.09 -8.87
CA GLY A 192 4.43 -0.06 -9.33
C GLY A 192 3.30 -0.43 -8.38
N THR A 193 3.57 -0.49 -7.07
CA THR A 193 2.55 -0.76 -6.05
C THR A 193 1.47 0.33 -6.00
N GLY A 194 1.84 1.60 -6.18
CA GLY A 194 0.87 2.70 -6.32
C GLY A 194 0.02 2.58 -7.59
N GLY A 195 0.66 2.18 -8.70
CA GLY A 195 -0.03 1.92 -9.98
C GLY A 195 -1.04 0.78 -9.89
N ALA A 196 -0.81 -0.21 -9.02
CA ALA A 196 -1.71 -1.34 -8.82
C ALA A 196 -3.11 -0.92 -8.35
N GLY A 197 -3.19 0.08 -7.46
CA GLY A 197 -4.46 0.61 -6.97
C GLY A 197 -5.32 1.18 -8.11
N ILE A 198 -4.72 1.97 -9.00
CA ILE A 198 -5.41 2.53 -10.17
C ILE A 198 -5.73 1.42 -11.17
N ALA A 199 -4.73 0.61 -11.55
CA ALA A 199 -4.89 -0.42 -12.56
C ALA A 199 -5.91 -1.49 -12.14
N GLY A 200 -5.86 -1.96 -10.88
CA GLY A 200 -6.78 -2.97 -10.35
C GLY A 200 -8.23 -2.47 -10.32
N SER A 201 -8.47 -1.30 -9.72
CA SER A 201 -9.82 -0.75 -9.61
C SER A 201 -10.42 -0.39 -10.97
N LEU A 202 -9.67 0.29 -11.85
CA LEU A 202 -10.17 0.67 -13.16
C LEU A 202 -10.39 -0.52 -14.10
N SER A 203 -9.49 -1.53 -14.08
CA SER A 203 -9.66 -2.70 -14.94
C SER A 203 -10.87 -3.54 -14.55
N TYR A 204 -11.09 -3.78 -13.26
CA TYR A 204 -12.28 -4.50 -12.79
C TYR A 204 -13.56 -3.73 -13.12
N THR A 205 -13.64 -2.46 -12.74
CA THR A 205 -14.81 -1.62 -13.00
C THR A 205 -15.05 -1.44 -14.51
N GLY A 206 -13.99 -1.27 -15.29
CA GLY A 206 -14.10 -1.11 -16.74
C GLY A 206 -14.61 -2.38 -17.44
N LEU A 207 -14.07 -3.54 -17.10
CA LEU A 207 -14.48 -4.81 -17.72
C LEU A 207 -15.92 -5.18 -17.33
N THR A 208 -16.30 -5.00 -16.07
CA THR A 208 -17.70 -5.21 -15.64
C THR A 208 -18.64 -4.17 -16.23
N GLY A 209 -18.21 -2.91 -16.36
CA GLY A 209 -18.95 -1.85 -17.04
C GLY A 209 -19.16 -2.10 -18.55
N LEU A 210 -18.29 -2.88 -19.20
CA LEU A 210 -18.47 -3.36 -20.57
C LEU A 210 -19.43 -4.56 -20.67
N GLY A 211 -20.01 -5.00 -19.55
CA GLY A 211 -20.99 -6.10 -19.52
C GLY A 211 -20.38 -7.49 -19.30
N LEU A 212 -19.10 -7.59 -18.95
CA LEU A 212 -18.50 -8.86 -18.57
C LEU A 212 -18.96 -9.24 -17.15
N THR A 213 -19.22 -10.53 -16.94
CA THR A 213 -19.55 -11.03 -15.61
C THR A 213 -18.35 -10.93 -14.67
N PRO A 214 -18.56 -10.78 -13.35
CA PRO A 214 -17.49 -10.79 -12.35
C PRO A 214 -16.55 -11.98 -12.51
N LYS A 215 -17.10 -13.18 -12.69
CA LYS A 215 -16.36 -14.42 -12.96
C LYS A 215 -15.42 -14.30 -14.17
N THR A 216 -15.94 -13.86 -15.32
CA THR A 216 -15.14 -13.71 -16.55
C THR A 216 -14.05 -12.66 -16.38
N THR A 217 -14.38 -11.56 -15.72
CA THR A 217 -13.44 -10.49 -15.40
C THR A 217 -12.27 -11.00 -14.57
N ILE A 218 -12.53 -11.74 -13.49
CA ILE A 218 -11.49 -12.33 -12.64
C ILE A 218 -10.64 -13.35 -13.38
N LEU A 219 -11.24 -14.17 -14.27
CA LEU A 219 -10.50 -15.13 -15.08
C LEU A 219 -9.54 -14.45 -16.06
N ILE A 220 -9.93 -13.31 -16.63
CA ILE A 220 -9.03 -12.50 -17.48
C ILE A 220 -7.83 -12.01 -16.67
N MET A 221 -8.03 -11.67 -15.39
CA MET A 221 -6.98 -11.16 -14.52
C MET A 221 -5.95 -12.22 -14.10
N LEU A 222 -6.16 -13.51 -14.40
CA LEU A 222 -5.12 -14.54 -14.27
C LEU A 222 -3.85 -14.25 -15.11
N VAL A 223 -3.92 -13.34 -16.05
CA VAL A 223 -2.73 -12.84 -16.76
C VAL A 223 -1.73 -12.20 -15.80
N VAL A 224 -2.19 -11.61 -14.68
CA VAL A 224 -1.33 -10.84 -13.76
C VAL A 224 -0.34 -11.72 -12.98
N PRO A 225 -0.71 -12.84 -12.34
CA PRO A 225 0.28 -13.79 -11.81
C PRO A 225 1.27 -14.31 -12.86
N GLY A 226 0.80 -14.49 -14.12
CA GLY A 226 1.68 -14.85 -15.23
C GLY A 226 2.71 -13.77 -15.56
N LEU A 227 2.30 -12.50 -15.54
CA LEU A 227 3.20 -11.35 -15.72
C LEU A 227 4.19 -11.22 -14.55
N GLU A 228 3.76 -11.47 -13.32
CA GLU A 228 4.63 -11.49 -12.14
C GLU A 228 5.72 -12.55 -12.29
N ALA A 229 5.33 -13.77 -12.68
CA ALA A 229 6.25 -14.86 -12.96
C ALA A 229 7.25 -14.49 -14.08
N ALA A 230 6.76 -13.96 -15.19
CA ALA A 230 7.60 -13.54 -16.31
C ALA A 230 8.56 -12.41 -15.91
N ALA A 231 8.09 -11.41 -15.16
CA ALA A 231 8.93 -10.32 -14.67
C ALA A 231 10.04 -10.81 -13.76
N PHE A 232 9.74 -11.75 -12.86
CA PHE A 232 10.74 -12.28 -11.94
C PHE A 232 11.75 -13.20 -12.63
N TRP A 233 11.29 -14.22 -13.37
CA TRP A 233 12.20 -15.25 -13.92
C TRP A 233 12.81 -14.90 -15.28
N LEU A 234 12.17 -14.06 -16.11
CA LEU A 234 12.65 -13.76 -17.46
C LEU A 234 13.25 -12.36 -17.59
N LEU A 235 12.68 -11.35 -16.89
CA LEU A 235 13.11 -9.97 -17.05
C LEU A 235 14.16 -9.55 -16.02
N LEU A 236 13.96 -9.89 -14.73
CA LEU A 236 14.85 -9.47 -13.64
C LEU A 236 16.20 -10.17 -13.74
N ARG A 237 17.30 -9.42 -13.57
CA ARG A 237 18.63 -10.00 -13.44
C ARG A 237 18.81 -10.54 -12.02
N HIS A 238 18.96 -11.86 -11.89
CA HIS A 238 19.16 -12.47 -10.58
C HIS A 238 20.53 -12.12 -9.99
N LYS A 239 20.51 -11.52 -8.80
CA LYS A 239 21.72 -11.24 -8.02
C LYS A 239 22.04 -12.42 -7.09
N ASP A 240 23.34 -12.65 -6.86
CA ASP A 240 23.81 -13.65 -5.91
C ASP A 240 23.61 -13.11 -4.48
N THR A 241 22.74 -13.74 -3.72
CA THR A 241 22.43 -13.36 -2.33
C THR A 241 23.40 -13.94 -1.30
N ASN A 242 24.36 -14.77 -1.73
CA ASN A 242 25.43 -15.25 -0.86
C ASN A 242 26.51 -14.18 -0.61
N LYS A 243 26.48 -13.10 -1.40
CA LYS A 243 27.33 -11.93 -1.20
C LYS A 243 26.52 -10.81 -0.55
N PRO A 244 27.12 -10.01 0.34
CA PRO A 244 26.43 -8.88 0.91
C PRO A 244 25.95 -7.93 -0.17
N ALA A 245 24.84 -7.23 0.12
CA ALA A 245 24.30 -6.19 -0.75
C ALA A 245 25.30 -5.02 -0.84
N VAL A 246 26.24 -5.10 -1.77
CA VAL A 246 27.15 -4.00 -2.08
C VAL A 246 26.38 -3.04 -2.98
N LEU A 247 26.22 -1.81 -2.56
CA LEU A 247 25.76 -0.74 -3.46
C LEU A 247 26.75 -0.66 -4.62
N GLU A 248 26.28 -0.85 -5.84
CA GLU A 248 27.12 -0.76 -7.07
C GLU A 248 27.78 0.62 -7.26
N ASP A 249 27.49 1.58 -6.38
CA ASP A 249 28.10 2.92 -6.34
C ASP A 249 29.49 2.94 -5.65
N ALA A 250 29.94 1.84 -5.04
CA ALA A 250 31.30 1.73 -4.51
C ALA A 250 32.28 1.50 -5.66
N LYS A 251 33.14 2.46 -5.94
CA LYS A 251 34.20 2.44 -6.97
C LYS A 251 35.28 1.36 -6.77
N GLU A 252 35.17 0.54 -5.72
CA GLU A 252 36.16 -0.47 -5.39
C GLU A 252 35.64 -1.87 -5.73
N LYS A 253 36.52 -2.69 -6.34
CA LYS A 253 36.29 -4.12 -6.51
C LYS A 253 35.93 -4.71 -5.15
N PRO A 254 34.98 -5.66 -5.08
CA PRO A 254 34.64 -6.32 -3.82
C PRO A 254 35.87 -7.09 -3.35
N GLU A 255 36.68 -6.48 -2.51
CA GLU A 255 37.58 -7.23 -1.61
C GLU A 255 36.66 -8.05 -0.71
N GLU A 256 37.05 -9.26 -0.42
CA GLU A 256 36.34 -10.15 0.51
C GLU A 256 36.26 -9.44 1.87
N ILE A 257 35.11 -8.81 2.17
CA ILE A 257 34.95 -8.03 3.40
C ILE A 257 35.03 -9.01 4.56
N ASP A 258 36.08 -8.95 5.34
CA ASP A 258 36.14 -9.65 6.62
C ASP A 258 35.20 -8.95 7.62
N TYR A 259 34.00 -9.49 7.79
CA TYR A 259 33.01 -8.97 8.70
C TYR A 259 33.47 -8.88 10.15
N ASN A 260 34.53 -9.62 10.53
CA ASN A 260 35.07 -9.58 11.90
C ASN A 260 35.84 -8.29 12.16
N THR A 261 36.31 -7.61 11.11
CA THR A 261 37.02 -6.33 11.22
C THR A 261 36.07 -5.12 11.25
N LEU A 262 34.79 -5.30 10.89
CA LEU A 262 33.81 -4.24 10.91
C LEU A 262 33.34 -3.94 12.35
N PRO A 263 32.90 -2.70 12.62
CA PRO A 263 32.18 -2.35 13.85
C PRO A 263 30.99 -3.29 14.08
N GLU A 264 30.64 -3.55 15.34
CA GLU A 264 29.58 -4.51 15.69
C GLU A 264 28.22 -4.14 15.09
N ASP A 265 27.94 -2.86 14.93
CA ASP A 265 26.73 -2.30 14.34
C ASP A 265 26.63 -2.48 12.80
N GLU A 266 27.75 -2.76 12.13
CA GLU A 266 27.81 -3.03 10.69
C GLU A 266 27.82 -4.52 10.34
N ARG A 267 27.98 -5.42 11.34
CA ARG A 267 28.03 -6.87 11.11
C ARG A 267 26.64 -7.45 10.80
N PRO A 268 26.57 -8.55 10.03
CA PRO A 268 25.32 -9.26 9.78
C PRO A 268 24.71 -9.82 11.05
N LEU A 269 23.38 -9.96 11.05
CA LEU A 269 22.63 -10.54 12.18
C LEU A 269 22.56 -12.06 12.01
N GLU A 270 23.47 -12.79 12.63
CA GLU A 270 23.61 -14.25 12.49
C GLU A 270 22.56 -15.02 13.32
N ASN A 271 22.29 -14.56 14.54
CA ASN A 271 21.49 -15.25 15.54
C ASN A 271 20.12 -14.61 15.75
N TRP A 272 19.12 -15.42 16.11
CA TRP A 272 17.77 -14.99 16.45
C TRP A 272 17.76 -13.89 17.53
N ASN A 273 18.56 -14.04 18.56
CA ASN A 273 18.64 -13.04 19.64
C ASN A 273 19.13 -11.68 19.13
N GLN A 274 20.09 -11.67 18.19
CA GLN A 274 20.59 -10.44 17.57
C GLN A 274 19.48 -9.81 16.71
N ARG A 275 18.76 -10.60 15.94
CA ARG A 275 17.64 -10.15 15.09
C ARG A 275 16.54 -9.50 15.92
N ILE A 276 16.10 -10.15 17.01
CA ILE A 276 15.07 -9.60 17.90
C ILE A 276 15.55 -8.32 18.58
N ARG A 277 16.80 -8.29 19.08
CA ARG A 277 17.38 -7.11 19.72
C ARG A 277 17.57 -5.93 18.76
N TYR A 278 17.64 -6.18 17.47
CA TYR A 278 17.76 -5.14 16.46
C TYR A 278 16.42 -4.46 16.10
N ILE A 279 15.28 -5.11 16.34
CA ILE A 279 13.94 -4.56 16.04
C ILE A 279 13.71 -3.16 16.66
N PRO A 280 14.04 -2.89 17.93
CA PRO A 280 13.84 -1.56 18.50
C PRO A 280 14.58 -0.43 17.75
N SER A 281 15.74 -0.70 17.15
CA SER A 281 16.44 0.30 16.34
C SER A 281 15.69 0.66 15.04
N LEU A 282 14.79 -0.20 14.58
CA LEU A 282 13.94 0.03 13.43
C LEU A 282 12.67 0.83 13.75
N PHE A 283 12.34 1.05 15.04
CA PHE A 283 11.13 1.79 15.43
C PHE A 283 11.12 3.23 14.90
N ILE A 284 12.27 3.80 14.63
CA ILE A 284 12.37 5.12 13.99
C ILE A 284 11.74 5.15 12.57
N TYR A 285 11.69 4.00 11.88
CA TYR A 285 11.06 3.80 10.59
C TYR A 285 9.64 3.25 10.74
N MET A 286 9.46 2.27 11.64
CA MET A 286 8.23 1.53 11.82
C MET A 286 7.10 2.38 12.41
N ILE A 287 7.35 3.10 13.51
CA ILE A 287 6.28 3.84 14.22
C ILE A 287 5.66 4.93 13.35
N PRO A 288 6.43 5.81 12.66
CA PRO A 288 5.83 6.78 11.77
C PRO A 288 5.01 6.14 10.65
N LEU A 289 5.49 5.01 10.09
CA LEU A 289 4.78 4.30 9.03
C LEU A 289 3.48 3.67 9.52
N ILE A 290 3.49 3.02 10.71
CA ILE A 290 2.27 2.49 11.36
C ILE A 290 1.24 3.61 11.53
N LEU A 291 1.67 4.78 12.05
CA LEU A 291 0.77 5.90 12.28
C LEU A 291 0.19 6.47 10.99
N VAL A 292 1.01 6.62 9.94
CA VAL A 292 0.52 7.08 8.64
C VAL A 292 -0.56 6.14 8.12
N TYR A 293 -0.31 4.82 8.10
CA TYR A 293 -1.25 3.83 7.59
C TYR A 293 -2.49 3.65 8.48
N LEU A 294 -2.34 3.73 9.80
CA LEU A 294 -3.47 3.73 10.73
C LEU A 294 -4.44 4.87 10.41
N LEU A 295 -3.93 6.09 10.29
CA LEU A 295 -4.74 7.28 10.10
C LEU A 295 -5.33 7.34 8.69
N GLU A 296 -4.55 6.96 7.67
CA GLU A 296 -4.93 6.88 6.27
C GLU A 296 -6.09 5.88 6.06
N TYR A 297 -5.92 4.63 6.50
CA TYR A 297 -6.95 3.61 6.31
C TYR A 297 -8.16 3.80 7.23
N TYR A 298 -8.02 4.48 8.36
CA TYR A 298 -9.16 4.91 9.15
C TYR A 298 -10.03 5.91 8.39
N ILE A 299 -9.44 6.83 7.64
CA ILE A 299 -10.19 7.74 6.76
C ILE A 299 -10.83 6.95 5.62
N ASN A 300 -10.03 6.17 4.89
CA ASN A 300 -10.45 5.46 3.69
C ASN A 300 -11.58 4.45 3.94
N GLN A 301 -11.48 3.67 5.01
CA GLN A 301 -12.38 2.56 5.30
C GLN A 301 -13.32 2.81 6.49
N GLY A 302 -13.16 3.92 7.17
CA GLY A 302 -14.02 4.28 8.28
C GLY A 302 -14.85 5.53 8.04
N LEU A 303 -14.33 6.51 7.31
CA LEU A 303 -14.98 7.81 7.18
C LEU A 303 -15.49 8.11 5.77
N PHE A 304 -14.81 7.68 4.70
CA PHE A 304 -15.25 8.01 3.32
C PHE A 304 -16.66 7.56 3.00
N GLU A 305 -17.09 6.39 3.49
CA GLU A 305 -18.45 5.90 3.27
C GLU A 305 -19.53 6.76 3.96
N LEU A 306 -19.12 7.54 4.98
CA LEU A 306 -19.99 8.43 5.76
C LEU A 306 -20.02 9.85 5.21
N VAL A 307 -19.14 10.21 4.28
CA VAL A 307 -19.11 11.53 3.63
C VAL A 307 -19.98 11.51 2.38
N TYR A 308 -21.09 12.26 2.40
CA TYR A 308 -22.05 12.27 1.30
C TYR A 308 -22.54 13.67 0.97
N PHE A 309 -22.66 13.98 -0.33
CA PHE A 309 -23.17 15.22 -0.88
C PHE A 309 -24.48 14.96 -1.63
N PRO A 310 -25.65 15.30 -1.04
CA PRO A 310 -26.92 15.13 -1.71
C PRO A 310 -27.10 16.13 -2.86
N GLY A 311 -27.95 15.78 -3.84
CA GLY A 311 -28.36 16.70 -4.89
C GLY A 311 -27.32 17.02 -5.94
N ILE A 312 -26.20 16.27 -6.02
CA ILE A 312 -25.21 16.37 -7.08
C ILE A 312 -25.38 15.26 -8.12
N TRP A 313 -24.62 15.34 -9.21
CA TRP A 313 -24.66 14.41 -10.35
C TRP A 313 -24.11 13.00 -10.02
N LEU A 314 -23.53 12.77 -8.84
CA LEU A 314 -23.02 11.48 -8.36
C LEU A 314 -23.91 10.90 -7.27
N SER A 315 -24.30 9.64 -7.40
CA SER A 315 -24.93 8.87 -6.32
C SER A 315 -23.93 8.64 -5.16
N GLN A 316 -24.42 8.24 -3.99
CA GLN A 316 -23.57 7.98 -2.82
C GLN A 316 -22.47 6.92 -3.12
N SER A 317 -22.84 5.82 -3.78
CA SER A 317 -21.88 4.77 -4.15
C SER A 317 -20.85 5.24 -5.18
N GLU A 318 -21.25 6.13 -6.09
CA GLU A 318 -20.31 6.73 -7.05
C GLU A 318 -19.37 7.72 -6.37
N GLN A 319 -19.84 8.52 -5.42
CA GLN A 319 -18.98 9.41 -4.63
C GLN A 319 -17.90 8.62 -3.92
N TYR A 320 -18.25 7.53 -3.21
CA TYR A 320 -17.28 6.67 -2.55
C TYR A 320 -16.25 6.09 -3.53
N ARG A 321 -16.69 5.60 -4.70
CA ARG A 321 -15.77 5.09 -5.73
C ARG A 321 -14.80 6.16 -6.23
N TRP A 322 -15.29 7.40 -6.44
CA TRP A 322 -14.43 8.51 -6.84
C TRP A 322 -13.46 8.93 -5.73
N TYR A 323 -13.85 8.87 -4.46
CA TYR A 323 -12.92 9.10 -3.34
C TYR A 323 -11.75 8.13 -3.40
N GLN A 324 -12.03 6.84 -3.59
CA GLN A 324 -10.99 5.82 -3.72
C GLN A 324 -10.07 6.06 -4.94
N VAL A 325 -10.62 6.41 -6.09
CA VAL A 325 -9.82 6.70 -7.30
C VAL A 325 -8.89 7.90 -7.08
N ILE A 326 -9.39 9.00 -6.53
CA ILE A 326 -8.60 10.22 -6.30
C ILE A 326 -7.51 9.96 -5.26
N TYR A 327 -7.83 9.23 -4.20
CA TYR A 327 -6.84 8.78 -3.22
C TYR A 327 -5.72 7.97 -3.89
N GLN A 328 -6.05 6.97 -4.70
CA GLN A 328 -5.06 6.14 -5.41
C GLN A 328 -4.19 6.97 -6.39
N ILE A 329 -4.74 8.00 -7.01
CA ILE A 329 -3.97 8.95 -7.84
C ILE A 329 -2.91 9.67 -6.97
N GLY A 330 -3.29 10.14 -5.79
CA GLY A 330 -2.36 10.78 -4.84
C GLY A 330 -1.25 9.82 -4.39
N VAL A 331 -1.61 8.59 -4.03
CA VAL A 331 -0.67 7.53 -3.66
C VAL A 331 0.32 7.24 -4.81
N PHE A 332 -0.18 7.08 -6.02
CA PHE A 332 0.68 6.80 -7.18
C PHE A 332 1.67 7.93 -7.46
N ILE A 333 1.21 9.19 -7.43
CA ILE A 333 2.06 10.36 -7.64
C ILE A 333 3.17 10.39 -6.59
N SER A 334 2.83 10.27 -5.32
CA SER A 334 3.81 10.38 -4.24
C SER A 334 4.77 9.19 -4.19
N ARG A 335 4.29 7.95 -4.40
CA ARG A 335 5.16 6.78 -4.49
C ARG A 335 6.12 6.83 -5.67
N SER A 336 5.78 7.56 -6.73
CA SER A 336 6.62 7.77 -7.91
C SER A 336 7.62 8.93 -7.75
N SER A 337 7.49 9.76 -6.73
CA SER A 337 8.18 11.05 -6.61
C SER A 337 9.50 11.02 -5.84
N VAL A 338 9.88 9.90 -5.20
CA VAL A 338 11.04 9.87 -4.26
C VAL A 338 12.37 10.23 -4.88
N ASN A 339 12.55 10.03 -6.18
CA ASN A 339 13.75 10.46 -6.90
C ASN A 339 13.81 11.98 -7.13
N LEU A 340 12.67 12.67 -7.01
CA LEU A 340 12.54 14.13 -7.17
C LEU A 340 12.50 14.82 -5.81
N ILE A 341 11.71 14.28 -4.89
CA ILE A 341 11.44 14.87 -3.57
C ILE A 341 11.59 13.79 -2.51
N GLN A 342 12.50 14.01 -1.55
CA GLN A 342 12.77 13.08 -0.45
C GLN A 342 12.45 13.74 0.88
N PHE A 343 11.71 13.05 1.74
CA PHE A 343 11.37 13.52 3.08
C PHE A 343 12.07 12.65 4.14
N ARG A 344 13.00 13.25 4.90
CA ARG A 344 13.70 12.53 5.99
C ARG A 344 12.80 12.28 7.20
N HIS A 345 11.82 13.14 7.42
CA HIS A 345 10.99 13.14 8.63
C HIS A 345 9.58 12.62 8.34
N VAL A 346 9.44 11.31 8.17
CA VAL A 346 8.15 10.66 7.86
C VAL A 346 7.08 10.94 8.93
N TRP A 347 7.46 11.18 10.19
CA TRP A 347 6.54 11.52 11.26
C TRP A 347 5.71 12.79 10.99
N ILE A 348 6.22 13.73 10.18
CA ILE A 348 5.47 14.93 9.75
C ILE A 348 4.25 14.53 8.94
N MET A 349 4.36 13.49 8.10
CA MET A 349 3.23 12.96 7.32
C MET A 349 2.17 12.37 8.25
N ALA A 350 2.57 11.69 9.33
CA ALA A 350 1.63 11.19 10.33
C ALA A 350 0.87 12.33 11.03
N VAL A 351 1.53 13.46 11.32
CA VAL A 351 0.87 14.63 11.90
C VAL A 351 -0.17 15.21 10.94
N PHE A 352 0.16 15.36 9.65
CA PHE A 352 -0.80 15.84 8.66
C PHE A 352 -1.95 14.84 8.42
N GLN A 353 -1.68 13.53 8.45
CA GLN A 353 -2.75 12.53 8.40
C GLN A 353 -3.67 12.61 9.62
N PHE A 354 -3.14 12.87 10.81
CA PHE A 354 -3.97 13.10 11.99
C PHE A 354 -4.90 14.32 11.82
N LEU A 355 -4.41 15.41 11.24
CA LEU A 355 -5.24 16.58 10.93
C LEU A 355 -6.33 16.23 9.90
N ASN A 356 -6.02 15.40 8.90
CA ASN A 356 -7.01 14.88 7.95
C ASN A 356 -8.08 14.04 8.68
N VAL A 357 -7.69 13.14 9.60
CA VAL A 357 -8.65 12.37 10.41
C VAL A 357 -9.61 13.29 11.18
N VAL A 358 -9.07 14.32 11.83
CA VAL A 358 -9.90 15.30 12.54
C VAL A 358 -10.88 15.96 11.58
N TYR A 359 -10.41 16.45 10.44
CA TYR A 359 -11.27 17.10 9.44
C TYR A 359 -12.37 16.16 8.94
N PHE A 360 -12.02 14.96 8.47
CA PHE A 360 -12.98 14.00 7.93
C PHE A 360 -13.96 13.47 8.97
N THR A 361 -13.54 13.34 10.24
CA THR A 361 -14.45 12.99 11.35
C THR A 361 -15.49 14.08 11.55
N PHE A 362 -15.07 15.35 11.58
CA PHE A 362 -16.01 16.47 11.68
C PHE A 362 -16.93 16.55 10.45
N GLU A 363 -16.41 16.30 9.24
CA GLU A 363 -17.23 16.25 8.04
C GLU A 363 -18.27 15.12 8.09
N ALA A 364 -17.87 13.91 8.48
CA ALA A 364 -18.79 12.78 8.63
C ALA A 364 -19.88 13.01 9.69
N VAL A 365 -19.60 13.80 10.73
CA VAL A 365 -20.56 14.12 11.79
C VAL A 365 -21.46 15.29 11.41
N TYR A 366 -20.92 16.38 10.87
CA TYR A 366 -21.63 17.66 10.72
C TYR A 366 -21.96 18.04 9.28
N TYR A 367 -21.34 17.41 8.27
CA TYR A 367 -21.55 17.72 6.84
C TYR A 367 -21.33 19.20 6.51
N PHE A 368 -20.27 19.81 7.04
CA PHE A 368 -20.04 21.25 6.98
C PHE A 368 -19.37 21.74 5.68
N THR A 369 -18.72 20.84 4.93
CA THR A 369 -18.00 21.20 3.72
C THR A 369 -18.95 21.58 2.60
N PRO A 370 -18.83 22.77 1.99
CA PRO A 370 -19.82 23.29 1.04
C PRO A 370 -19.79 22.58 -0.32
N SER A 371 -18.70 21.91 -0.69
CA SER A 371 -18.50 21.35 -2.03
C SER A 371 -17.68 20.08 -2.04
N ILE A 372 -18.11 19.09 -2.82
CA ILE A 372 -17.36 17.84 -3.03
C ILE A 372 -15.96 18.06 -3.60
N TRP A 373 -15.73 19.14 -4.35
CA TRP A 373 -14.43 19.45 -4.91
C TRP A 373 -13.37 19.73 -3.84
N ILE A 374 -13.76 20.29 -2.69
CA ILE A 374 -12.85 20.47 -1.54
C ILE A 374 -12.44 19.12 -0.99
N ILE A 375 -13.41 18.19 -0.85
CA ILE A 375 -13.15 16.82 -0.42
C ILE A 375 -12.20 16.13 -1.39
N PHE A 376 -12.39 16.26 -2.69
CA PHE A 376 -11.49 15.67 -3.70
C PHE A 376 -10.04 16.18 -3.56
N VAL A 377 -9.85 17.46 -3.30
CA VAL A 377 -8.49 18.03 -3.08
C VAL A 377 -7.88 17.49 -1.79
N LEU A 378 -8.64 17.38 -0.71
CA LEU A 378 -8.17 16.82 0.57
C LEU A 378 -7.85 15.34 0.48
N ILE A 379 -8.64 14.57 -0.26
CA ILE A 379 -8.39 13.15 -0.52
C ILE A 379 -7.12 12.95 -1.36
N LEU A 380 -6.92 13.79 -2.39
CA LEU A 380 -5.67 13.76 -3.17
C LEU A 380 -4.46 14.05 -2.27
N TRP A 381 -4.57 15.06 -1.39
CA TRP A 381 -3.56 15.40 -0.40
C TRP A 381 -3.29 14.24 0.57
N GLU A 382 -4.33 13.60 1.08
CA GLU A 382 -4.23 12.42 1.95
C GLU A 382 -3.46 11.28 1.27
N GLY A 383 -3.78 10.96 0.01
CA GLY A 383 -3.06 9.97 -0.77
C GLY A 383 -1.58 10.33 -1.01
N LEU A 384 -1.27 11.63 -1.21
CA LEU A 384 0.11 12.10 -1.30
C LEU A 384 0.90 11.85 -0.02
N LEU A 385 0.28 12.03 1.15
CA LEU A 385 0.91 11.77 2.45
C LEU A 385 1.14 10.28 2.67
N GLY A 386 0.13 9.44 2.41
CA GLY A 386 0.21 7.99 2.58
C GLY A 386 1.28 7.35 1.72
N GLY A 387 1.22 7.58 0.42
CA GLY A 387 2.22 7.07 -0.52
C GLY A 387 3.62 7.62 -0.26
N GLY A 388 3.72 8.91 0.14
CA GLY A 388 4.96 9.55 0.53
C GLY A 388 5.59 8.92 1.78
N GLY A 389 4.78 8.57 2.78
CA GLY A 389 5.21 7.86 3.98
C GLY A 389 5.85 6.52 3.65
N TYR A 390 5.21 5.74 2.78
CA TYR A 390 5.71 4.45 2.33
C TYR A 390 7.07 4.57 1.63
N VAL A 391 7.11 5.28 0.52
CA VAL A 391 8.30 5.31 -0.33
C VAL A 391 9.51 5.92 0.36
N ASN A 392 9.31 6.98 1.17
CA ASN A 392 10.42 7.60 1.89
C ASN A 392 10.96 6.71 3.03
N THR A 393 10.10 5.93 3.69
CA THR A 393 10.54 4.97 4.71
C THR A 393 11.48 3.93 4.12
N PHE A 394 11.07 3.25 3.05
CA PHE A 394 11.89 2.20 2.43
C PHE A 394 13.12 2.75 1.70
N TYR A 395 13.01 3.92 1.09
CA TYR A 395 14.17 4.61 0.50
C TYR A 395 15.23 4.95 1.57
N ARG A 396 14.81 5.42 2.74
CA ARG A 396 15.72 5.70 3.86
C ARG A 396 16.39 4.43 4.40
N ILE A 397 15.66 3.33 4.54
CA ILE A 397 16.28 2.06 4.95
C ILE A 397 17.35 1.65 3.93
N GLN A 398 17.07 1.83 2.63
CA GLN A 398 18.04 1.52 1.57
C GLN A 398 19.32 2.36 1.66
N THR A 399 19.23 3.60 2.15
CA THR A 399 20.36 4.53 2.21
C THR A 399 21.04 4.58 3.59
N ASP A 400 20.26 4.53 4.66
CA ASP A 400 20.73 4.82 6.02
C ASP A 400 21.17 3.55 6.78
N VAL A 401 20.65 2.36 6.41
CA VAL A 401 20.94 1.10 7.10
C VAL A 401 22.17 0.40 6.50
N PRO A 402 23.10 -0.11 7.32
CA PRO A 402 24.25 -0.88 6.85
C PRO A 402 23.85 -2.06 5.95
N ALA A 403 24.61 -2.30 4.88
CA ALA A 403 24.30 -3.28 3.84
C ALA A 403 23.99 -4.68 4.40
N ALA A 404 24.77 -5.13 5.39
CA ALA A 404 24.61 -6.45 6.01
C ALA A 404 23.31 -6.64 6.82
N ARG A 405 22.64 -5.55 7.23
CA ARG A 405 21.39 -5.57 8.01
C ARG A 405 20.18 -5.10 7.22
N ARG A 406 20.39 -4.55 6.03
CA ARG A 406 19.37 -3.87 5.21
C ARG A 406 18.24 -4.80 4.80
N GLU A 407 18.56 -6.02 4.36
CA GLU A 407 17.58 -7.05 3.99
C GLU A 407 16.60 -7.32 5.14
N TYR A 408 17.14 -7.56 6.33
CA TYR A 408 16.34 -7.80 7.52
C TYR A 408 15.50 -6.56 7.92
N ALA A 409 16.10 -5.37 7.85
CA ALA A 409 15.40 -4.12 8.16
C ALA A 409 14.23 -3.87 7.19
N MET A 410 14.41 -4.08 5.89
CA MET A 410 13.35 -3.97 4.89
C MET A 410 12.19 -4.92 5.21
N MET A 411 12.51 -6.18 5.45
CA MET A 411 11.52 -7.22 5.71
C MET A 411 10.72 -6.96 6.99
N VAL A 412 11.40 -6.61 8.08
CA VAL A 412 10.71 -6.32 9.35
C VAL A 412 9.88 -5.03 9.27
N THR A 413 10.41 -3.99 8.62
CA THR A 413 9.67 -2.73 8.49
C THR A 413 8.44 -2.87 7.60
N SER A 414 8.42 -3.81 6.65
CA SER A 414 7.23 -4.07 5.81
C SER A 414 6.02 -4.60 6.60
N ILE A 415 6.20 -4.99 7.86
CA ILE A 415 5.08 -5.37 8.74
C ILE A 415 4.28 -4.13 9.18
N SER A 416 4.91 -2.96 9.18
CA SER A 416 4.37 -1.74 9.76
C SER A 416 3.10 -1.24 9.09
N ASP A 417 3.03 -1.30 7.74
CA ASP A 417 1.83 -0.92 6.99
C ASP A 417 0.64 -1.81 7.38
N SER A 418 0.85 -3.13 7.40
CA SER A 418 -0.20 -4.10 7.73
C SER A 418 -0.68 -3.97 9.18
N VAL A 419 0.21 -3.65 10.12
CA VAL A 419 -0.17 -3.33 11.51
C VAL A 419 -1.03 -2.06 11.54
N GLY A 420 -0.61 -0.99 10.85
CA GLY A 420 -1.38 0.24 10.78
C GLY A 420 -2.78 0.02 10.19
N ILE A 421 -2.86 -0.70 9.07
CA ILE A 421 -4.12 -1.03 8.39
C ILE A 421 -5.04 -1.89 9.28
N ALA A 422 -4.49 -2.90 9.96
CA ALA A 422 -5.28 -3.75 10.86
C ALA A 422 -5.86 -2.94 12.04
N LEU A 423 -5.05 -2.07 12.65
CA LEU A 423 -5.52 -1.18 13.71
C LEU A 423 -6.61 -0.21 13.21
N ALA A 424 -6.47 0.30 11.98
CA ALA A 424 -7.48 1.14 11.34
C ALA A 424 -8.81 0.40 11.18
N GLY A 425 -8.79 -0.84 10.68
CA GLY A 425 -10.00 -1.66 10.54
C GLY A 425 -10.71 -1.91 11.86
N VAL A 426 -9.94 -2.21 12.93
CA VAL A 426 -10.50 -2.38 14.28
C VAL A 426 -11.12 -1.09 14.80
N ALA A 427 -10.51 0.07 14.54
CA ALA A 427 -11.01 1.37 14.99
C ALA A 427 -12.21 1.85 14.16
N ALA A 428 -12.24 1.55 12.86
CA ALA A 428 -13.28 1.99 11.93
C ALA A 428 -14.66 1.45 12.28
N ILE A 429 -14.76 0.17 12.69
CA ILE A 429 -16.05 -0.48 12.97
C ILE A 429 -16.85 0.24 14.08
N PRO A 430 -16.32 0.44 15.31
CA PRO A 430 -17.06 1.13 16.34
C PRO A 430 -17.32 2.60 16.02
N SER A 431 -16.39 3.26 15.31
CA SER A 431 -16.56 4.65 14.91
C SER A 431 -17.68 4.82 13.89
N HIS A 432 -17.75 3.93 12.90
CA HIS A 432 -18.83 3.88 11.91
C HIS A 432 -20.18 3.75 12.61
N ASN A 433 -20.33 2.75 13.49
CA ASN A 433 -21.58 2.52 14.21
C ASN A 433 -21.99 3.73 15.06
N ALA A 434 -21.03 4.31 15.80
CA ALA A 434 -21.28 5.48 16.63
C ALA A 434 -21.71 6.70 15.82
N ILE A 435 -21.14 6.94 14.64
CA ILE A 435 -21.54 8.07 13.78
C ILE A 435 -22.90 7.81 13.15
N CYS A 436 -23.20 6.58 12.77
CA CYS A 436 -24.50 6.21 12.18
C CYS A 436 -25.67 6.34 13.16
N ASP A 437 -25.42 6.19 14.45
CA ASP A 437 -26.41 6.38 15.52
C ASP A 437 -26.69 7.86 15.86
N LEU A 438 -25.89 8.81 15.32
CA LEU A 438 -26.11 10.24 15.54
C LEU A 438 -27.33 10.75 14.76
N PRO A 439 -27.97 11.86 15.21
CA PRO A 439 -29.04 12.52 14.48
C PRO A 439 -28.62 12.87 13.04
N VAL A 440 -29.61 12.89 12.15
CA VAL A 440 -29.43 13.33 10.76
C VAL A 440 -28.97 14.78 10.72
N PRO A 441 -27.89 15.14 10.02
CA PRO A 441 -27.44 16.51 9.91
C PRO A 441 -28.42 17.37 9.07
N ASP A 442 -28.48 18.66 9.36
CA ASP A 442 -29.39 19.62 8.69
C ASP A 442 -29.26 19.61 7.15
N ARG A 443 -28.09 19.32 6.63
CA ARG A 443 -27.86 19.25 5.20
C ARG A 443 -28.55 18.06 4.50
N LEU A 444 -28.95 17.04 5.24
CA LEU A 444 -29.66 15.86 4.74
C LEU A 444 -31.16 15.93 5.05
N LEU A 445 -31.62 16.89 5.87
CA LEU A 445 -33.02 17.20 6.15
C LEU A 445 -33.59 18.08 5.06
#